data_4bf2eb3dd2ef0dae2dac9fa08cb13d55
#
_entry.id   4bf2eb3dd2ef0dae2dac9fa08cb13d55
#
_cell.length_a   1.000
_cell.length_b   1.000
_cell.length_c   1.000
_cell.angle_alpha   90.00
_cell.angle_beta   90.00
_cell.angle_gamma   90.00
#
_symmetry.space_group_name_H-M   'P 1'
#
loop_
_entity.id
_entity.type
_entity.pdbx_description
1 polymer ?
#
loop_
_entity_poly.entity_id
_entity_poly.type
_entity_poly.pdbx_seq_one_letter_code
_entity_poly.pdbx_strand_id
1 'polypeptide(L)'
;MPHTNEDTEKEIENEEAQTEEESGMDLLAPCDGKVTSLYVRDGTAAVEKGSDVKKGDVLIYGWIAITNDAGDQTLAYAPKNADGDVLIEGVYAFSFAEEMTYQKRIEMGQRREYLVFGTNGSYFNVVPYMLGKTQHTTLREIHPISLGGVWDLPIYCNYLTEKSYKLQKTSHSKKEMQEIMQIHLNDLQKNFEEKGIQIMDKNVIMEYSNDLCTMHGELLLQSPATEKKQTDLPEISDIKESIYE
;
A
#
# COMPACT_ATOMS: atom_id res chain seq x y z
N MET A 1 17.43 -10.49 71.19
CA MET A 1 17.01 -10.94 69.85
C MET A 1 16.69 -9.70 69.06
N PRO A 2 17.46 -9.38 68.00
CA PRO A 2 17.26 -8.18 67.21
C PRO A 2 16.21 -8.45 66.12
N HIS A 3 15.24 -7.55 66.00
CA HIS A 3 14.36 -7.46 64.83
C HIS A 3 15.11 -6.78 63.69
N THR A 4 15.32 -7.51 62.64
CA THR A 4 15.94 -7.11 61.40
C THR A 4 14.95 -6.26 60.57
N ASN A 5 15.44 -5.13 60.12
CA ASN A 5 14.78 -4.22 59.15
C ASN A 5 14.73 -4.90 57.78
N GLU A 6 13.56 -5.37 57.37
CA GLU A 6 13.27 -5.84 55.98
C GLU A 6 12.31 -4.93 55.20
N ASP A 7 11.85 -3.82 55.81
CA ASP A 7 10.83 -2.98 55.20
C ASP A 7 11.38 -1.72 54.47
N THR A 8 12.72 -1.51 54.48
CA THR A 8 13.31 -0.30 53.86
C THR A 8 13.88 -0.53 52.46
N GLU A 9 14.02 -1.78 52.01
CA GLU A 9 14.56 -2.09 50.66
C GLU A 9 13.46 -2.20 49.58
N LYS A 10 12.19 -2.27 49.92
CA LYS A 10 11.08 -2.36 48.94
C LYS A 10 10.52 -1.04 48.49
N GLU A 11 10.85 0.08 49.12
CA GLU A 11 10.40 1.41 48.69
C GLU A 11 11.38 2.10 47.74
N ILE A 12 12.61 1.61 47.57
CA ILE A 12 13.62 2.21 46.67
C ILE A 12 13.59 1.60 45.28
N GLU A 13 13.06 0.38 45.11
CA GLU A 13 12.90 -0.27 43.77
C GLU A 13 11.67 0.18 42.96
N ASN A 14 10.81 1.00 43.55
CA ASN A 14 9.56 1.40 42.88
C ASN A 14 9.58 2.84 42.31
N GLU A 15 10.67 3.58 42.45
CA GLU A 15 10.84 4.94 41.89
C GLU A 15 11.68 4.98 40.58
N GLU A 16 12.34 3.90 40.19
CA GLU A 16 13.14 3.85 38.94
C GLU A 16 12.39 3.33 37.71
N ALA A 17 11.09 3.02 37.82
CA ALA A 17 10.33 2.39 36.73
C ALA A 17 9.23 3.26 36.12
N GLN A 18 9.36 4.58 36.09
CA GLN A 18 8.43 5.44 35.33
C GLN A 18 9.09 6.76 34.89
N THR A 19 10.10 6.67 34.05
CA THR A 19 10.39 7.72 33.07
C THR A 19 10.42 7.08 31.70
N GLU A 20 9.28 6.54 31.25
CA GLU A 20 8.99 6.58 29.83
C GLU A 20 8.87 8.08 29.53
N GLU A 21 9.90 8.65 28.90
CA GLU A 21 9.81 9.99 28.32
C GLU A 21 8.57 9.98 27.44
N GLU A 22 7.52 10.69 27.86
CA GLU A 22 6.35 10.90 27.03
C GLU A 22 6.81 11.69 25.82
N SER A 23 7.29 10.99 24.79
CA SER A 23 7.69 11.60 23.55
C SER A 23 6.44 11.98 22.77
N GLY A 24 6.26 13.27 22.50
CA GLY A 24 5.19 13.76 21.64
C GLY A 24 5.32 13.25 20.22
N MET A 25 4.25 13.35 19.44
CA MET A 25 4.21 12.97 18.03
C MET A 25 3.77 14.17 17.19
N ASP A 26 4.58 14.54 16.20
CA ASP A 26 4.26 15.55 15.19
C ASP A 26 3.35 15.00 14.11
N LEU A 27 2.47 15.84 13.56
CA LEU A 27 1.68 15.51 12.36
C LEU A 27 2.37 16.05 11.13
N LEU A 28 2.60 15.19 10.13
CA LEU A 28 3.37 15.48 8.91
C LEU A 28 2.50 15.61 7.66
N ALA A 29 3.04 16.36 6.68
CA ALA A 29 2.46 16.46 5.35
C ALA A 29 2.66 15.15 4.55
N PRO A 30 1.59 14.51 4.04
CA PRO A 30 1.68 13.28 3.28
C PRO A 30 2.18 13.48 1.84
N CYS A 31 2.08 14.70 1.30
CA CYS A 31 2.47 15.06 -0.06
C CYS A 31 2.86 16.51 -0.17
N ASP A 32 3.49 16.88 -1.29
CA ASP A 32 3.72 18.27 -1.66
C ASP A 32 2.39 18.92 -2.05
N GLY A 33 2.19 20.17 -1.63
CA GLY A 33 0.96 20.88 -1.97
C GLY A 33 0.70 22.10 -1.11
N LYS A 34 -0.57 22.51 -1.08
CA LYS A 34 -1.04 23.69 -0.35
C LYS A 34 -2.05 23.28 0.72
N VAL A 35 -1.89 23.82 1.93
CA VAL A 35 -2.83 23.61 3.04
C VAL A 35 -4.15 24.32 2.73
N THR A 36 -5.22 23.58 2.52
CA THR A 36 -6.55 24.11 2.23
C THR A 36 -7.42 24.24 3.48
N SER A 37 -7.19 23.36 4.47
CA SER A 37 -7.88 23.38 5.76
C SER A 37 -6.92 22.98 6.86
N LEU A 38 -6.95 23.68 7.98
CA LEU A 38 -6.19 23.38 9.19
C LEU A 38 -7.09 23.58 10.40
N TYR A 39 -7.31 22.52 11.16
CA TYR A 39 -8.00 22.57 12.46
C TYR A 39 -7.19 21.76 13.47
N VAL A 40 -6.58 22.43 14.43
CA VAL A 40 -5.76 21.81 15.47
C VAL A 40 -6.63 21.48 16.68
N ARG A 41 -6.60 20.23 17.14
CA ARG A 41 -7.25 19.77 18.37
C ARG A 41 -6.26 19.69 19.53
N ASP A 42 -5.05 19.20 19.29
CA ASP A 42 -3.96 19.13 20.28
C ASP A 42 -2.61 19.34 19.60
N GLY A 43 -1.67 19.98 20.30
CA GLY A 43 -0.37 20.39 19.78
C GLY A 43 -0.31 21.86 19.36
N THR A 44 0.74 22.23 18.64
CA THR A 44 0.99 23.60 18.18
C THR A 44 1.05 23.65 16.66
N ALA A 45 0.26 24.52 16.00
CA ALA A 45 0.30 24.67 14.56
C ALA A 45 1.69 25.13 14.10
N ALA A 46 2.27 24.43 13.11
CA ALA A 46 3.52 24.78 12.46
C ALA A 46 3.30 25.61 11.19
N VAL A 47 2.11 25.48 10.59
CA VAL A 47 1.73 26.12 9.33
C VAL A 47 0.36 26.79 9.45
N GLU A 48 0.01 27.59 8.46
CA GLU A 48 -1.29 28.25 8.36
C GLU A 48 -2.06 27.76 7.13
N LYS A 49 -3.36 28.02 7.10
CA LYS A 49 -4.16 27.80 5.89
C LYS A 49 -3.61 28.64 4.74
N GLY A 50 -3.29 28.00 3.62
CA GLY A 50 -2.72 28.61 2.43
C GLY A 50 -1.19 28.49 2.34
N SER A 51 -0.51 27.91 3.33
CA SER A 51 0.92 27.62 3.27
C SER A 51 1.23 26.54 2.24
N ASP A 52 2.33 26.73 1.52
CA ASP A 52 2.89 25.69 0.65
C ASP A 52 3.76 24.77 1.51
N VAL A 53 3.56 23.45 1.39
CA VAL A 53 4.24 22.44 2.16
C VAL A 53 4.80 21.34 1.26
N LYS A 54 5.86 20.69 1.72
CA LYS A 54 6.46 19.53 1.08
C LYS A 54 6.16 18.27 1.90
N LYS A 55 6.20 17.14 1.24
CA LYS A 55 6.06 15.85 1.91
C LYS A 55 7.06 15.72 3.05
N GLY A 56 6.55 15.41 4.25
CA GLY A 56 7.34 15.27 5.47
C GLY A 56 7.51 16.55 6.28
N ASP A 57 7.04 17.71 5.80
CA ASP A 57 7.02 18.92 6.60
C ASP A 57 6.08 18.78 7.80
N VAL A 58 6.44 19.37 8.93
CA VAL A 58 5.61 19.36 10.13
C VAL A 58 4.43 20.34 9.95
N LEU A 59 3.22 19.84 10.15
CA LEU A 59 1.99 20.63 10.08
C LEU A 59 1.51 21.07 11.47
N ILE A 60 1.63 20.14 12.44
CA ILE A 60 1.30 20.37 13.84
C ILE A 60 2.42 19.74 14.66
N TYR A 61 3.06 20.54 15.50
CA TYR A 61 4.05 20.06 16.45
C TYR A 61 3.39 19.29 17.59
N GLY A 62 4.02 18.20 18.00
CA GLY A 62 3.62 17.38 19.14
C GLY A 62 4.06 17.96 20.48
N TRP A 63 3.93 19.26 20.68
CA TRP A 63 4.20 19.93 21.94
C TRP A 63 3.35 21.20 22.12
N ILE A 64 3.19 21.61 23.36
CA ILE A 64 2.54 22.87 23.74
C ILE A 64 3.51 23.66 24.60
N ALA A 65 3.67 24.97 24.29
CA ALA A 65 4.46 25.87 25.11
C ALA A 65 3.73 26.20 26.40
N ILE A 66 4.40 26.05 27.54
CA ILE A 66 3.94 26.50 28.85
C ILE A 66 4.55 27.85 29.08
N THR A 67 3.72 28.90 29.17
CA THR A 67 4.16 30.27 29.41
C THR A 67 3.94 30.69 30.85
N ASN A 68 4.64 31.76 31.29
CA ASN A 68 4.38 32.39 32.57
C ASN A 68 2.99 33.07 32.62
N ASP A 69 2.57 33.56 33.80
CA ASP A 69 1.26 34.20 33.97
C ASP A 69 1.10 35.49 33.13
N ALA A 70 2.19 36.14 32.77
CA ALA A 70 2.19 37.32 31.91
C ALA A 70 2.11 36.99 30.43
N GLY A 71 2.40 35.71 30.03
CA GLY A 71 2.34 35.21 28.66
C GLY A 71 3.52 35.67 27.78
N ASP A 72 4.55 36.26 28.36
CA ASP A 72 5.71 36.82 27.62
C ASP A 72 6.95 35.91 27.62
N GLN A 73 7.00 34.87 28.47
CA GLN A 73 8.11 33.94 28.53
C GLN A 73 7.64 32.50 28.51
N THR A 74 8.28 31.68 27.67
CA THR A 74 8.06 30.22 27.64
C THR A 74 8.90 29.58 28.73
N LEU A 75 8.26 28.88 29.66
CA LEU A 75 8.90 28.19 30.80
C LEU A 75 9.30 26.77 30.46
N ALA A 76 8.50 26.06 29.69
CA ALA A 76 8.70 24.67 29.31
C ALA A 76 7.90 24.30 28.04
N TYR A 77 8.25 23.17 27.45
CA TYR A 77 7.45 22.55 26.41
C TYR A 77 6.89 21.22 26.93
N ALA A 78 5.57 21.07 26.92
CA ALA A 78 4.93 19.81 27.29
C ALA A 78 4.76 18.95 26.03
N PRO A 79 5.32 17.71 26.00
CA PRO A 79 5.09 16.81 24.88
C PRO A 79 3.63 16.41 24.78
N LYS A 80 3.12 16.32 23.56
CA LYS A 80 1.75 15.96 23.20
C LYS A 80 1.74 15.12 21.93
N ASN A 81 0.68 14.36 21.74
CA ASN A 81 0.43 13.74 20.45
C ASN A 81 -0.36 14.71 19.59
N ALA A 82 0.29 15.32 18.58
CA ALA A 82 -0.39 16.21 17.65
C ALA A 82 -1.65 15.55 17.10
N ASP A 83 -2.77 16.27 17.17
CA ASP A 83 -4.05 15.88 16.62
C ASP A 83 -4.74 17.07 15.94
N GLY A 84 -5.29 16.81 14.75
CA GLY A 84 -5.98 17.84 14.00
C GLY A 84 -6.44 17.35 12.64
N ASP A 85 -7.35 18.11 12.03
CA ASP A 85 -7.82 17.86 10.67
C ASP A 85 -7.09 18.84 9.73
N VAL A 86 -6.14 18.29 8.95
CA VAL A 86 -5.38 19.06 7.97
C VAL A 86 -5.61 18.46 6.61
N LEU A 87 -6.02 19.29 5.65
CA LEU A 87 -6.22 18.91 4.26
C LEU A 87 -5.21 19.64 3.38
N ILE A 88 -4.51 18.88 2.55
CA ILE A 88 -3.52 19.38 1.61
C ILE A 88 -3.99 19.10 0.20
N GLU A 89 -4.00 20.13 -0.63
CA GLU A 89 -4.27 20.03 -2.06
C GLU A 89 -2.96 19.95 -2.82
N GLY A 90 -2.78 18.91 -3.61
CA GLY A 90 -1.58 18.66 -4.39
C GLY A 90 -1.89 18.09 -5.77
N VAL A 91 -0.96 18.24 -6.70
CA VAL A 91 -1.06 17.70 -8.06
C VAL A 91 -0.29 16.39 -8.14
N TYR A 92 -0.96 15.35 -8.63
CA TYR A 92 -0.37 14.05 -8.89
C TYR A 92 -0.34 13.78 -10.39
N ALA A 93 0.87 13.71 -10.97
CA ALA A 93 1.06 13.32 -12.37
C ALA A 93 1.15 11.80 -12.49
N PHE A 94 0.49 11.22 -13.49
CA PHE A 94 0.54 9.80 -13.79
C PHE A 94 0.77 9.54 -15.28
N SER A 95 1.30 8.36 -15.58
CA SER A 95 1.47 7.88 -16.96
C SER A 95 1.35 6.37 -16.99
N PHE A 96 0.47 5.87 -17.87
CA PHE A 96 0.31 4.45 -18.21
C PHE A 96 0.67 4.24 -19.66
N ALA A 97 1.31 3.12 -19.97
CA ALA A 97 1.66 2.75 -21.33
C ALA A 97 1.36 1.26 -21.55
N GLU A 98 0.64 0.94 -22.63
CA GLU A 98 0.26 -0.41 -23.01
C GLU A 98 0.55 -0.67 -24.48
N GLU A 99 1.00 -1.89 -24.78
CA GLU A 99 1.25 -2.30 -26.17
C GLU A 99 -0.05 -2.45 -26.96
N MET A 100 -0.08 -1.84 -28.14
CA MET A 100 -1.21 -2.00 -29.06
C MET A 100 -1.35 -3.41 -29.62
N THR A 101 -0.30 -4.25 -29.48
CA THR A 101 -0.28 -5.59 -30.04
C THR A 101 -0.10 -6.65 -28.96
N TYR A 102 -0.84 -7.74 -29.08
CA TYR A 102 -0.76 -8.88 -28.18
C TYR A 102 -0.73 -10.20 -28.94
N GLN A 103 -0.32 -11.27 -28.26
CA GLN A 103 -0.32 -12.60 -28.83
C GLN A 103 -1.62 -13.32 -28.43
N LYS A 104 -2.49 -13.52 -29.41
CA LYS A 104 -3.72 -14.29 -29.24
C LYS A 104 -3.47 -15.76 -29.49
N ARG A 105 -3.95 -16.62 -28.59
CA ARG A 105 -3.99 -18.07 -28.81
C ARG A 105 -5.16 -18.41 -29.74
N ILE A 106 -4.85 -19.02 -30.89
CA ILE A 106 -5.87 -19.51 -31.81
C ILE A 106 -5.81 -21.05 -31.76
N GLU A 107 -6.91 -21.66 -31.35
CA GLU A 107 -7.03 -23.12 -31.35
C GLU A 107 -7.00 -23.64 -32.79
N MET A 108 -6.17 -24.65 -33.04
CA MET A 108 -5.99 -25.24 -34.38
C MET A 108 -7.00 -26.34 -34.69
N GLY A 109 -7.98 -26.58 -33.82
CA GLY A 109 -8.99 -27.63 -33.98
C GLY A 109 -8.46 -29.07 -33.81
N GLN A 110 -7.16 -29.24 -33.64
CA GLN A 110 -6.59 -30.57 -33.37
C GLN A 110 -6.73 -30.86 -31.88
N ARG A 111 -7.57 -31.86 -31.57
CA ARG A 111 -7.76 -32.38 -30.22
C ARG A 111 -7.22 -33.80 -30.21
N ARG A 112 -6.39 -34.13 -29.23
CA ARG A 112 -5.91 -35.48 -28.97
C ARG A 112 -6.30 -35.87 -27.57
N GLU A 113 -6.75 -37.11 -27.42
CA GLU A 113 -7.16 -37.64 -26.13
C GLU A 113 -6.30 -38.85 -25.79
N TYR A 114 -5.81 -38.90 -24.57
CA TYR A 114 -4.97 -39.99 -24.07
C TYR A 114 -5.53 -40.51 -22.75
N LEU A 115 -5.45 -41.81 -22.59
CA LEU A 115 -5.74 -42.46 -21.34
C LEU A 115 -4.42 -42.78 -20.65
N VAL A 116 -4.25 -42.26 -19.42
CA VAL A 116 -3.05 -42.48 -18.62
C VAL A 116 -3.45 -43.09 -17.30
N PHE A 117 -2.91 -44.27 -17.00
CA PHE A 117 -3.08 -44.90 -15.70
C PHE A 117 -1.93 -44.47 -14.77
N GLY A 118 -2.23 -44.22 -13.51
CA GLY A 118 -1.24 -43.85 -12.51
C GLY A 118 -1.54 -44.45 -11.15
N THR A 119 -0.49 -44.61 -10.38
CA THR A 119 -0.54 -44.93 -8.95
C THR A 119 0.07 -43.76 -8.18
N ASN A 120 0.04 -43.78 -6.84
CA ASN A 120 0.73 -42.77 -6.00
C ASN A 120 2.24 -42.80 -6.26
N GLY A 121 2.70 -42.03 -7.27
CA GLY A 121 4.12 -41.83 -7.59
C GLY A 121 4.59 -42.39 -8.95
N SER A 122 3.76 -43.10 -9.72
CA SER A 122 4.12 -43.60 -11.04
C SER A 122 2.99 -43.48 -12.04
N TYR A 123 3.29 -43.08 -13.28
CA TYR A 123 2.33 -42.96 -14.37
C TYR A 123 2.70 -43.88 -15.50
N PHE A 124 1.72 -44.60 -16.04
CA PHE A 124 1.87 -45.46 -17.17
C PHE A 124 1.05 -44.93 -18.35
N ASN A 125 1.71 -44.54 -19.43
CA ASN A 125 1.03 -44.13 -20.65
C ASN A 125 0.68 -45.38 -21.46
N VAL A 126 -0.60 -45.58 -21.72
CA VAL A 126 -1.07 -46.73 -22.56
C VAL A 126 -0.85 -46.43 -24.04
N VAL A 127 -0.72 -45.19 -24.43
CA VAL A 127 -0.40 -44.73 -25.77
C VAL A 127 0.89 -43.93 -25.75
N PRO A 128 1.87 -44.20 -26.64
CA PRO A 128 3.10 -43.43 -26.70
C PRO A 128 2.78 -41.97 -26.95
N TYR A 129 3.21 -41.12 -26.01
CA TYR A 129 3.10 -39.69 -26.09
C TYR A 129 4.05 -39.18 -27.17
N MET A 130 3.53 -38.87 -28.33
CA MET A 130 4.29 -38.20 -29.37
C MET A 130 4.17 -36.71 -29.17
N LEU A 131 5.14 -36.11 -28.46
CA LEU A 131 5.34 -34.67 -28.39
C LEU A 131 5.57 -34.12 -29.80
N GLY A 132 4.50 -33.67 -30.45
CA GLY A 132 4.63 -32.80 -31.61
C GLY A 132 5.26 -31.48 -31.21
N LYS A 133 6.04 -30.84 -32.11
CA LYS A 133 6.64 -29.50 -31.91
C LYS A 133 5.61 -28.35 -31.81
N THR A 134 4.32 -28.64 -31.73
CA THR A 134 3.25 -27.68 -31.65
C THR A 134 2.95 -27.31 -30.19
N GLN A 135 2.74 -26.03 -29.94
CA GLN A 135 2.27 -25.58 -28.64
C GLN A 135 0.87 -26.13 -28.35
N HIS A 136 0.66 -26.66 -27.14
CA HIS A 136 -0.59 -27.28 -26.75
C HIS A 136 -0.96 -26.92 -25.31
N THR A 137 -2.24 -26.93 -25.02
CA THR A 137 -2.78 -26.87 -23.67
C THR A 137 -3.26 -28.23 -23.28
N THR A 138 -2.86 -28.73 -22.12
CA THR A 138 -3.26 -30.03 -21.59
C THR A 138 -4.29 -29.83 -20.49
N LEU A 139 -5.46 -30.43 -20.69
CA LEU A 139 -6.47 -30.58 -19.65
C LEU A 139 -6.38 -32.00 -19.09
N ARG A 140 -6.30 -32.13 -17.77
CA ARG A 140 -6.25 -33.44 -17.09
C ARG A 140 -7.49 -33.61 -16.24
N GLU A 141 -8.22 -34.68 -16.46
CA GLU A 141 -9.31 -35.14 -15.61
C GLU A 141 -8.88 -36.43 -14.90
N ILE A 142 -8.93 -36.45 -13.59
CA ILE A 142 -8.47 -37.55 -12.74
C ILE A 142 -9.70 -38.32 -12.26
N HIS A 143 -9.78 -39.61 -12.61
CA HIS A 143 -10.84 -40.47 -12.14
C HIS A 143 -10.25 -41.60 -11.27
N PRO A 144 -10.54 -41.65 -9.98
CA PRO A 144 -10.16 -42.77 -9.13
C PRO A 144 -10.89 -44.04 -9.59
N ILE A 145 -10.21 -45.17 -9.56
CA ILE A 145 -10.84 -46.48 -9.85
C ILE A 145 -11.28 -47.08 -8.53
N SER A 146 -12.60 -47.28 -8.37
CA SER A 146 -13.17 -47.94 -7.22
C SER A 146 -13.77 -49.29 -7.55
N LEU A 147 -13.60 -50.28 -6.68
CA LEU A 147 -14.17 -51.62 -6.82
C LEU A 147 -15.52 -51.65 -6.08
N GLY A 148 -16.60 -51.84 -6.85
CA GLY A 148 -17.96 -51.96 -6.30
C GLY A 148 -18.46 -50.69 -5.61
N GLY A 149 -17.82 -49.52 -5.82
CA GLY A 149 -18.21 -48.24 -5.19
C GLY A 149 -17.89 -48.15 -3.70
N VAL A 150 -17.18 -49.12 -3.12
CA VAL A 150 -16.90 -49.17 -1.67
C VAL A 150 -15.39 -49.09 -1.38
N TRP A 151 -14.55 -49.52 -2.29
CA TRP A 151 -13.10 -49.59 -2.08
C TRP A 151 -12.37 -48.85 -3.20
N ASP A 152 -11.71 -47.74 -2.85
CA ASP A 152 -10.86 -47.03 -3.80
C ASP A 152 -9.51 -47.75 -3.95
N LEU A 153 -9.19 -48.11 -5.17
CA LEU A 153 -7.89 -48.68 -5.50
C LEU A 153 -6.86 -47.54 -5.58
N PRO A 154 -5.57 -47.77 -5.25
CA PRO A 154 -4.51 -46.78 -5.40
C PRO A 154 -4.11 -46.59 -6.87
N ILE A 155 -5.10 -46.64 -7.76
CA ILE A 155 -4.94 -46.53 -9.23
C ILE A 155 -5.91 -45.47 -9.73
N TYR A 156 -5.40 -44.56 -10.54
CA TYR A 156 -6.20 -43.48 -11.16
C TYR A 156 -6.20 -43.66 -12.67
N CYS A 157 -7.34 -43.43 -13.29
CA CYS A 157 -7.47 -43.28 -14.73
C CYS A 157 -7.51 -41.77 -15.02
N ASN A 158 -6.50 -41.25 -15.72
CA ASN A 158 -6.46 -39.86 -16.13
C ASN A 158 -6.85 -39.74 -17.59
N TYR A 159 -7.81 -38.89 -17.85
CA TYR A 159 -8.15 -38.44 -19.20
C TYR A 159 -7.33 -37.17 -19.48
N LEU A 160 -6.42 -37.25 -20.46
CA LEU A 160 -5.60 -36.14 -20.92
C LEU A 160 -6.14 -35.66 -22.26
N THR A 161 -6.62 -34.44 -22.32
CA THR A 161 -7.02 -33.76 -23.55
C THR A 161 -5.98 -32.71 -23.91
N GLU A 162 -5.32 -32.89 -25.06
CA GLU A 162 -4.43 -31.89 -25.63
C GLU A 162 -5.12 -31.15 -26.75
N LYS A 163 -5.10 -29.81 -26.67
CA LYS A 163 -5.58 -28.90 -27.70
C LYS A 163 -4.40 -28.12 -28.24
N SER A 164 -4.12 -28.28 -29.54
CA SER A 164 -3.08 -27.52 -30.22
C SER A 164 -3.53 -26.10 -30.48
N TYR A 165 -2.64 -25.15 -30.26
CA TYR A 165 -2.87 -23.74 -30.57
C TYR A 165 -1.65 -23.14 -31.28
N LYS A 166 -1.87 -22.03 -31.96
CA LYS A 166 -0.82 -21.16 -32.46
C LYS A 166 -0.99 -19.77 -31.86
N LEU A 167 0.13 -19.11 -31.64
CA LEU A 167 0.14 -17.70 -31.27
C LEU A 167 0.07 -16.85 -32.54
N GLN A 168 -0.88 -15.96 -32.58
CA GLN A 168 -1.01 -14.98 -33.66
C GLN A 168 -0.91 -13.58 -33.07
N LYS A 169 -0.02 -12.76 -33.63
CA LYS A 169 0.07 -11.33 -33.29
C LYS A 169 -1.19 -10.63 -33.79
N THR A 170 -1.88 -9.98 -32.90
CA THR A 170 -3.15 -9.28 -33.12
C THR A 170 -3.04 -7.91 -32.48
N SER A 171 -3.68 -6.89 -33.07
CA SER A 171 -3.73 -5.55 -32.50
C SER A 171 -5.04 -5.35 -31.76
N HIS A 172 -4.97 -4.62 -30.64
CA HIS A 172 -6.14 -4.08 -29.98
C HIS A 172 -6.80 -3.01 -30.84
N SER A 173 -8.12 -2.96 -30.82
CA SER A 173 -8.85 -1.83 -31.35
C SER A 173 -8.70 -0.62 -30.42
N LYS A 174 -8.91 0.58 -30.94
CA LYS A 174 -8.91 1.81 -30.11
C LYS A 174 -9.88 1.73 -28.95
N LYS A 175 -11.05 1.11 -29.17
CA LYS A 175 -12.07 0.95 -28.12
C LYS A 175 -11.61 0.01 -27.01
N GLU A 176 -11.06 -1.15 -27.37
CA GLU A 176 -10.50 -2.10 -26.39
C GLU A 176 -9.38 -1.45 -25.57
N MET A 177 -8.51 -0.66 -26.24
CA MET A 177 -7.44 0.04 -25.56
C MET A 177 -7.98 1.12 -24.59
N GLN A 178 -9.03 1.84 -24.96
CA GLN A 178 -9.70 2.78 -24.05
C GLN A 178 -10.25 2.07 -22.81
N GLU A 179 -10.87 0.90 -22.99
CA GLU A 179 -11.38 0.10 -21.87
C GLU A 179 -10.25 -0.36 -20.94
N ILE A 180 -9.12 -0.83 -21.48
CA ILE A 180 -7.94 -1.23 -20.71
C ILE A 180 -7.37 -0.05 -19.90
N MET A 181 -7.17 1.09 -20.58
CA MET A 181 -6.65 2.30 -19.92
C MET A 181 -7.60 2.84 -18.85
N GLN A 182 -8.92 2.73 -19.10
CA GLN A 182 -9.90 3.12 -18.10
C GLN A 182 -9.86 2.23 -16.85
N ILE A 183 -9.57 0.94 -17.01
CA ILE A 183 -9.37 0.04 -15.87
C ILE A 183 -8.19 0.51 -15.02
N HIS A 184 -7.03 0.81 -15.65
CA HIS A 184 -5.86 1.32 -14.93
C HIS A 184 -6.17 2.62 -14.17
N LEU A 185 -6.91 3.54 -14.79
CA LEU A 185 -7.32 4.79 -14.15
C LEU A 185 -8.27 4.53 -12.97
N ASN A 186 -9.22 3.63 -13.13
CA ASN A 186 -10.16 3.27 -12.06
C ASN A 186 -9.43 2.61 -10.88
N ASP A 187 -8.45 1.74 -11.15
CA ASP A 187 -7.64 1.11 -10.11
C ASP A 187 -6.82 2.15 -9.34
N LEU A 188 -6.25 3.15 -10.05
CA LEU A 188 -5.56 4.27 -9.43
C LEU A 188 -6.51 5.09 -8.54
N GLN A 189 -7.71 5.42 -9.04
CA GLN A 189 -8.71 6.15 -8.27
C GLN A 189 -9.13 5.40 -7.01
N LYS A 190 -9.38 4.10 -7.12
CA LYS A 190 -9.72 3.25 -5.98
C LYS A 190 -8.61 3.22 -4.93
N ASN A 191 -7.34 3.15 -5.34
CA ASN A 191 -6.21 3.22 -4.43
C ASN A 191 -6.14 4.55 -3.65
N PHE A 192 -6.56 5.67 -4.24
CA PHE A 192 -6.65 6.95 -3.54
C PHE A 192 -7.84 6.97 -2.56
N GLU A 193 -9.00 6.49 -2.98
CA GLU A 193 -10.19 6.41 -2.13
C GLU A 193 -9.94 5.54 -0.88
N GLU A 194 -9.27 4.40 -1.02
CA GLU A 194 -8.90 3.52 0.10
C GLU A 194 -7.96 4.20 1.11
N LYS A 195 -7.18 5.20 0.67
CA LYS A 195 -6.33 6.03 1.54
C LYS A 195 -7.02 7.29 2.07
N GLY A 196 -8.30 7.47 1.79
CA GLY A 196 -9.07 8.66 2.17
C GLY A 196 -8.72 9.91 1.36
N ILE A 197 -7.99 9.77 0.24
CA ILE A 197 -7.62 10.86 -0.64
C ILE A 197 -8.77 11.12 -1.62
N GLN A 198 -9.21 12.36 -1.73
CA GLN A 198 -10.27 12.77 -2.64
C GLN A 198 -9.68 13.36 -3.93
N ILE A 199 -10.25 12.98 -5.07
CA ILE A 199 -9.89 13.55 -6.38
C ILE A 199 -10.84 14.73 -6.63
N MET A 200 -10.27 15.93 -6.70
CA MET A 200 -11.02 17.17 -6.91
C MET A 200 -11.21 17.49 -8.39
N ASP A 201 -10.18 17.22 -9.18
CA ASP A 201 -10.19 17.42 -10.63
C ASP A 201 -9.26 16.43 -11.33
N LYS A 202 -9.49 16.19 -12.62
CA LYS A 202 -8.68 15.31 -13.45
C LYS A 202 -8.53 15.84 -14.86
N ASN A 203 -7.29 15.90 -15.31
CA ASN A 203 -6.94 16.19 -16.70
C ASN A 203 -6.20 14.97 -17.26
N VAL A 204 -6.80 14.29 -18.26
CA VAL A 204 -6.30 13.02 -18.81
C VAL A 204 -6.19 13.12 -20.31
N ILE A 205 -5.03 12.79 -20.83
CA ILE A 205 -4.73 12.78 -22.26
C ILE A 205 -4.39 11.35 -22.67
N MET A 206 -4.93 10.91 -23.80
CA MET A 206 -4.66 9.60 -24.37
C MET A 206 -4.06 9.74 -25.77
N GLU A 207 -2.88 9.15 -25.97
CA GLU A 207 -2.13 9.18 -27.22
C GLU A 207 -1.99 7.77 -27.78
N TYR A 208 -2.16 7.65 -29.10
CA TYR A 208 -2.06 6.38 -29.82
C TYR A 208 -0.88 6.45 -30.79
N SER A 209 0.04 5.52 -30.66
CA SER A 209 1.08 5.21 -31.63
C SER A 209 0.78 3.88 -32.31
N ASN A 210 1.56 3.49 -33.32
CA ASN A 210 1.38 2.21 -34.01
C ASN A 210 1.57 1.00 -33.09
N ASP A 211 2.48 1.12 -32.11
CA ASP A 211 2.87 0.00 -31.24
C ASP A 211 2.47 0.23 -29.77
N LEU A 212 2.14 1.45 -29.37
CA LEU A 212 1.93 1.83 -27.98
C LEU A 212 0.73 2.77 -27.85
N CYS A 213 -0.06 2.55 -26.83
CA CYS A 213 -1.04 3.51 -26.33
C CYS A 213 -0.53 4.06 -25.00
N THR A 214 -0.51 5.37 -24.86
CA THR A 214 -0.12 6.05 -23.63
C THR A 214 -1.27 6.87 -23.10
N MET A 215 -1.56 6.74 -21.82
CA MET A 215 -2.47 7.61 -21.08
C MET A 215 -1.66 8.33 -20.03
N HIS A 216 -1.67 9.64 -20.03
CA HIS A 216 -0.99 10.46 -19.04
C HIS A 216 -1.85 11.64 -18.63
N GLY A 217 -1.54 12.23 -17.50
CA GLY A 217 -2.30 13.37 -17.04
C GLY A 217 -1.96 13.77 -15.61
N GLU A 218 -2.79 14.66 -15.09
CA GLU A 218 -2.67 15.19 -13.75
C GLU A 218 -4.01 15.06 -13.02
N LEU A 219 -3.91 14.68 -11.76
CA LEU A 219 -5.03 14.63 -10.82
C LEU A 219 -4.81 15.68 -9.74
N LEU A 220 -5.80 16.52 -9.50
CA LEU A 220 -5.83 17.40 -8.34
C LEU A 220 -6.40 16.61 -7.17
N LEU A 221 -5.56 16.37 -6.18
CA LEU A 221 -5.88 15.53 -5.02
C LEU A 221 -6.02 16.38 -3.77
N GLN A 222 -6.96 16.01 -2.91
CA GLN A 222 -7.06 16.51 -1.54
C GLN A 222 -6.76 15.37 -0.58
N SER A 223 -5.64 15.49 0.14
CA SER A 223 -5.11 14.44 1.02
C SER A 223 -5.21 14.85 2.48
N PRO A 224 -5.76 14.02 3.37
CA PRO A 224 -5.72 14.25 4.80
C PRO A 224 -4.31 13.95 5.35
N ALA A 225 -3.86 14.74 6.31
CA ALA A 225 -2.64 14.45 7.04
C ALA A 225 -2.90 13.36 8.07
N THR A 226 -2.15 12.25 7.98
CA THR A 226 -2.27 11.09 8.87
C THR A 226 -0.92 10.57 9.34
N GLU A 227 0.18 10.98 8.69
CA GLU A 227 1.52 10.54 9.02
C GLU A 227 2.02 11.24 10.29
N LYS A 228 2.60 10.47 11.21
CA LYS A 228 3.15 10.98 12.47
C LYS A 228 4.61 10.61 12.61
N LYS A 229 5.38 11.52 13.21
CA LYS A 229 6.79 11.31 13.58
C LYS A 229 7.00 11.74 15.04
N GLN A 230 7.95 11.11 15.73
CA GLN A 230 8.36 11.53 17.06
C GLN A 230 8.80 13.01 17.05
N THR A 231 8.30 13.78 18.00
CA THR A 231 8.58 15.22 18.10
C THR A 231 9.97 15.47 18.64
N ASP A 232 10.66 16.47 18.11
CA ASP A 232 11.88 17.00 18.68
C ASP A 232 11.50 18.24 19.51
N LEU A 233 11.63 18.16 20.85
CA LEU A 233 11.32 19.30 21.71
C LEU A 233 12.35 20.41 21.53
N PRO A 234 11.91 21.69 21.38
CA PRO A 234 12.84 22.80 21.30
C PRO A 234 13.65 22.96 22.61
N GLU A 235 14.94 23.24 22.48
CA GLU A 235 15.78 23.58 23.63
C GLU A 235 15.44 25.01 24.12
N ILE A 236 15.27 25.15 25.42
CA ILE A 236 15.06 26.47 26.03
C ILE A 236 16.43 27.12 26.21
N SER A 237 16.91 27.89 25.22
CA SER A 237 18.23 28.51 25.22
C SER A 237 18.34 29.83 26.00
N ASP A 238 17.22 30.44 26.43
CA ASP A 238 17.21 31.85 26.86
C ASP A 238 17.01 32.12 28.35
N ILE A 239 17.09 31.10 29.24
CA ILE A 239 16.86 31.37 30.69
C ILE A 239 18.15 31.70 31.49
N LYS A 240 19.35 31.68 30.87
CA LYS A 240 20.61 31.80 31.65
C LYS A 240 21.20 33.20 31.81
N GLU A 241 20.73 34.24 31.16
CA GLU A 241 21.38 35.54 31.23
C GLU A 241 20.72 36.62 32.12
N SER A 242 19.49 36.43 32.66
CA SER A 242 18.83 37.49 33.43
C SER A 242 18.76 37.26 34.93
N ILE A 243 19.45 36.26 35.51
CA ILE A 243 19.40 36.03 36.98
C ILE A 243 20.63 36.59 37.72
N TYR A 244 21.63 37.20 37.03
CA TYR A 244 22.86 37.74 37.64
C TYR A 244 23.14 39.20 37.23
N GLU A 245 22.13 40.07 37.09
CA GLU A 245 22.32 41.52 37.20
C GLU A 245 21.48 42.13 38.33
#